data_2b43dbd526165c81463622b31a2fc199
#
_entry.id   2b43dbd526165c81463622b31a2fc199
#
_cell.length_a   1.000
_cell.length_b   1.000
_cell.length_c   1.000
_cell.angle_alpha   90.00
_cell.angle_beta   90.00
_cell.angle_gamma   90.00
#
_symmetry.space_group_name_H-M   'P 1'
#
loop_
_entity.id
_entity.type
_entity.pdbx_description
1 polymer ?
#
loop_
_entity_poly.entity_id
_entity_poly.type
_entity_poly.pdbx_seq_one_letter_code
_entity_poly.pdbx_strand_id
1 'polypeptide(L)'
;YFYAGFAAIYALGKSGKMLGSSQMIRFIQRDEVTHLLLFQNMINSVRKERPELFTPELEETVRSMFRKAVELEASWGAYITQGQILGFTDGIITQYIQYLADKRLDAVGYKPEYNVKHPIPWVDGYASFNDQRTNFFEGNVVNYSKGSIDFDDF
;
A
#
# COMPACT_ATOMS: atom_id res chain seq x y z
N TYR A 1 -2.58 -6.04 4.57
CA TYR A 1 -3.15 -4.81 4.01
C TYR A 1 -2.87 -3.63 4.95
N PHE A 2 -1.89 -2.78 4.68
CA PHE A 2 -1.65 -1.51 5.37
C PHE A 2 -1.40 -0.39 4.36
N TYR A 3 -1.84 -0.59 3.13
CA TYR A 3 -1.52 0.29 2.01
C TYR A 3 -2.28 1.62 2.05
N ALA A 4 -3.46 1.68 2.67
CA ALA A 4 -4.16 2.94 2.90
C ALA A 4 -3.33 3.86 3.80
N GLY A 5 -2.75 3.33 4.88
CA GLY A 5 -1.86 4.07 5.77
C GLY A 5 -0.58 4.54 5.08
N PHE A 6 0.06 3.67 4.29
CA PHE A 6 1.25 4.04 3.52
C PHE A 6 0.93 5.17 2.53
N ALA A 7 -0.15 5.05 1.77
CA ALA A 7 -0.56 6.06 0.81
C ALA A 7 -0.92 7.39 1.48
N ALA A 8 -1.56 7.36 2.66
CA ALA A 8 -1.86 8.56 3.45
C ALA A 8 -0.57 9.30 3.88
N ILE A 9 0.42 8.56 4.40
CA ILE A 9 1.73 9.15 4.78
C ILE A 9 2.47 9.68 3.54
N TYR A 10 2.38 8.99 2.39
CA TYR A 10 2.97 9.50 1.13
C TYR A 10 2.27 10.75 0.63
N ALA A 11 0.96 10.87 0.79
CA ALA A 11 0.23 12.09 0.46
C ALA A 11 0.68 13.29 1.32
N LEU A 12 0.91 13.06 2.60
CA LEU A 12 1.51 14.07 3.49
C LEU A 12 2.95 14.40 3.07
N GLY A 13 3.78 13.41 2.79
CA GLY A 13 5.14 13.60 2.30
C GLY A 13 5.20 14.39 0.99
N LYS A 14 4.30 14.08 0.04
CA LYS A 14 4.17 14.80 -1.22
C LYS A 14 3.80 16.27 -1.02
N SER A 15 3.03 16.59 0.01
CA SER A 15 2.69 17.96 0.39
C SER A 15 3.74 18.66 1.26
N GLY A 16 4.94 18.06 1.41
CA GLY A 16 6.03 18.63 2.20
C GLY A 16 5.91 18.39 3.71
N LYS A 17 4.92 17.60 4.14
CA LYS A 17 4.68 17.29 5.56
C LYS A 17 5.21 15.90 5.89
N MET A 18 5.67 15.70 7.13
CA MET A 18 6.12 14.40 7.65
C MET A 18 7.15 13.69 6.75
N LEU A 19 8.12 14.42 6.18
CA LEU A 19 9.09 13.89 5.22
C LEU A 19 9.90 12.72 5.80
N GLY A 20 10.36 12.81 7.06
CA GLY A 20 11.06 11.74 7.74
C GLY A 20 10.21 10.47 7.90
N SER A 21 8.96 10.63 8.32
CA SER A 21 8.02 9.51 8.44
C SER A 21 7.72 8.87 7.09
N SER A 22 7.57 9.68 6.05
CA SER A 22 7.36 9.21 4.68
C SER A 22 8.56 8.41 4.18
N GLN A 23 9.79 8.84 4.48
CA GLN A 23 10.99 8.08 4.14
C GLN A 23 11.06 6.74 4.91
N MET A 24 10.74 6.74 6.20
CA MET A 24 10.66 5.51 7.00
C MET A 24 9.66 4.50 6.41
N ILE A 25 8.47 4.96 6.07
CA ILE A 25 7.43 4.10 5.47
C ILE A 25 7.88 3.49 4.15
N ARG A 26 8.68 4.19 3.34
CA ARG A 26 9.26 3.62 2.11
C ARG A 26 10.13 2.41 2.38
N PHE A 27 10.99 2.47 3.39
CA PHE A 27 11.82 1.32 3.77
C PHE A 27 10.96 0.14 4.23
N ILE A 28 9.96 0.40 5.07
CA ILE A 28 9.02 -0.62 5.53
C ILE A 28 8.29 -1.23 4.33
N GLN A 29 7.72 -0.42 3.44
CA GLN A 29 7.00 -0.92 2.26
C GLN A 29 7.90 -1.74 1.34
N ARG A 30 9.15 -1.35 1.16
CA ARG A 30 10.13 -2.13 0.38
C ARG A 30 10.29 -3.54 0.95
N ASP A 31 10.40 -3.65 2.26
CA ASP A 31 10.58 -4.93 2.93
C ASP A 31 9.27 -5.77 2.84
N GLU A 32 8.11 -5.14 3.00
CA GLU A 32 6.80 -5.79 2.82
C GLU A 32 6.57 -6.30 1.39
N VAL A 33 7.09 -5.61 0.37
CA VAL A 33 7.05 -6.10 -1.02
C VAL A 33 7.84 -7.41 -1.16
N THR A 34 8.95 -7.56 -0.47
CA THR A 34 9.74 -8.80 -0.47
C THR A 34 8.95 -9.96 0.13
N HIS A 35 8.29 -9.74 1.27
CA HIS A 35 7.41 -10.75 1.88
C HIS A 35 6.27 -11.15 0.96
N LEU A 36 5.63 -10.16 0.34
CA LEU A 36 4.55 -10.39 -0.60
C LEU A 36 4.98 -11.25 -1.79
N LEU A 37 6.12 -10.92 -2.41
CA LEU A 37 6.66 -11.69 -3.53
C LEU A 37 7.00 -13.13 -3.14
N LEU A 38 7.55 -13.34 -1.93
CA LEU A 38 7.80 -14.67 -1.41
C LEU A 38 6.52 -15.51 -1.37
N PHE A 39 5.45 -15.00 -0.74
CA PHE A 39 4.19 -15.73 -0.64
C PHE A 39 3.50 -15.93 -2.00
N GLN A 40 3.56 -14.95 -2.89
CA GLN A 40 3.04 -15.10 -4.27
C GLN A 40 3.78 -16.23 -5.02
N ASN A 41 5.10 -16.27 -4.91
CA ASN A 41 5.91 -17.33 -5.53
C ASN A 41 5.60 -18.70 -4.92
N MET A 42 5.44 -18.80 -3.60
CA MET A 42 5.04 -20.04 -2.95
C MET A 42 3.67 -20.54 -3.44
N ILE A 43 2.67 -19.67 -3.49
CA ILE A 43 1.33 -20.02 -4.00
C ILE A 43 1.42 -20.49 -5.45
N ASN A 44 2.15 -19.78 -6.29
CA ASN A 44 2.31 -20.14 -7.71
C ASN A 44 3.08 -21.45 -7.89
N SER A 45 4.05 -21.76 -7.02
CA SER A 45 4.73 -23.05 -7.03
C SER A 45 3.79 -24.19 -6.66
N VAL A 46 3.03 -24.03 -5.57
CA VAL A 46 2.02 -25.01 -5.16
C VAL A 46 0.96 -25.20 -6.26
N ARG A 47 0.53 -24.13 -6.91
CA ARG A 47 -0.43 -24.20 -8.03
C ARG A 47 0.10 -25.05 -9.20
N LYS A 48 1.42 -24.98 -9.48
CA LYS A 48 2.07 -25.79 -10.53
C LYS A 48 2.23 -27.25 -10.13
N GLU A 49 2.59 -27.50 -8.88
CA GLU A 49 2.86 -28.85 -8.36
C GLU A 49 1.59 -29.62 -8.02
N ARG A 50 0.57 -28.92 -7.53
CA ARG A 50 -0.68 -29.51 -7.02
C ARG A 50 -1.90 -28.71 -7.51
N PRO A 51 -2.14 -28.64 -8.82
CA PRO A 51 -3.24 -27.86 -9.40
C PRO A 51 -4.63 -28.29 -8.88
N GLU A 52 -4.77 -29.56 -8.48
CA GLU A 52 -6.02 -30.09 -7.93
C GLU A 52 -6.47 -29.44 -6.62
N LEU A 53 -5.57 -28.76 -5.92
CA LEU A 53 -5.91 -28.03 -4.70
C LEU A 53 -6.64 -26.71 -5.00
N PHE A 54 -6.51 -26.18 -6.21
CA PHE A 54 -7.07 -24.88 -6.60
C PHE A 54 -8.47 -25.04 -7.21
N THR A 55 -9.38 -25.50 -6.37
CA THR A 55 -10.78 -25.74 -6.75
C THR A 55 -11.59 -24.43 -6.84
N PRO A 56 -12.76 -24.45 -7.51
CA PRO A 56 -13.67 -23.29 -7.52
C PRO A 56 -14.11 -22.86 -6.12
N GLU A 57 -14.26 -23.77 -5.19
CA GLU A 57 -14.62 -23.50 -3.80
C GLU A 57 -13.50 -22.75 -3.05
N LEU A 58 -12.24 -23.16 -3.30
CA LEU A 58 -11.08 -22.43 -2.77
C LEU A 58 -11.02 -21.02 -3.38
N GLU A 59 -11.22 -20.88 -4.70
CA GLU A 59 -11.25 -19.57 -5.35
C GLU A 59 -12.29 -18.65 -4.70
N GLU A 60 -13.54 -19.12 -4.50
CA GLU A 60 -14.57 -18.31 -3.86
C GLU A 60 -14.21 -17.94 -2.42
N THR A 61 -13.59 -18.86 -1.67
CA THR A 61 -13.06 -18.58 -0.33
C THR A 61 -12.03 -17.45 -0.37
N VAL A 62 -11.06 -17.53 -1.28
CA VAL A 62 -10.03 -16.49 -1.46
C VAL A 62 -10.67 -15.16 -1.83
N ARG A 63 -11.62 -15.14 -2.79
CA ARG A 63 -12.33 -13.92 -3.17
C ARG A 63 -13.09 -13.29 -1.99
N SER A 64 -13.77 -14.10 -1.20
CA SER A 64 -14.46 -13.65 0.01
C SER A 64 -13.48 -12.99 1.01
N MET A 65 -12.31 -13.60 1.22
CA MET A 65 -11.26 -13.01 2.07
C MET A 65 -10.76 -11.67 1.52
N PHE A 66 -10.56 -11.55 0.20
CA PHE A 66 -10.16 -10.29 -0.43
C PHE A 66 -11.25 -9.22 -0.31
N ARG A 67 -12.52 -9.56 -0.57
CA ARG A 67 -13.65 -8.61 -0.38
C ARG A 67 -13.69 -8.08 1.05
N LYS A 68 -13.55 -8.97 2.03
CA LYS A 68 -13.55 -8.56 3.45
C LYS A 68 -12.34 -7.70 3.81
N ALA A 69 -11.15 -8.03 3.29
CA ALA A 69 -9.96 -7.24 3.49
C ALA A 69 -10.09 -5.83 2.88
N VAL A 70 -10.66 -5.72 1.67
CA VAL A 70 -10.93 -4.43 1.02
C VAL A 70 -11.89 -3.58 1.85
N GLU A 71 -12.99 -4.16 2.32
CA GLU A 71 -13.96 -3.47 3.18
C GLU A 71 -13.30 -2.92 4.45
N LEU A 72 -12.55 -3.76 5.16
CA LEU A 72 -11.91 -3.39 6.41
C LEU A 72 -10.84 -2.31 6.20
N GLU A 73 -9.98 -2.49 5.21
CA GLU A 73 -8.90 -1.55 4.93
C GLU A 73 -9.43 -0.19 4.44
N ALA A 74 -10.43 -0.18 3.56
CA ALA A 74 -11.05 1.05 3.09
C ALA A 74 -11.74 1.80 4.24
N SER A 75 -12.48 1.09 5.09
CA SER A 75 -13.13 1.67 6.27
C SER A 75 -12.12 2.25 7.25
N TRP A 76 -11.04 1.52 7.50
CA TRP A 76 -9.96 2.00 8.37
C TRP A 76 -9.26 3.23 7.76
N GLY A 77 -8.97 3.20 6.46
CA GLY A 77 -8.37 4.33 5.75
C GLY A 77 -9.24 5.59 5.83
N ALA A 78 -10.54 5.47 5.62
CA ALA A 78 -11.49 6.57 5.79
C ALA A 78 -11.51 7.09 7.24
N TYR A 79 -11.50 6.18 8.21
CA TYR A 79 -11.48 6.53 9.63
C TYR A 79 -10.24 7.32 10.04
N ILE A 80 -9.04 6.91 9.60
CA ILE A 80 -7.79 7.58 9.99
C ILE A 80 -7.57 8.91 9.26
N THR A 81 -8.08 9.07 8.04
CA THR A 81 -7.88 10.29 7.25
C THR A 81 -8.96 11.33 7.49
N GLN A 82 -10.19 10.91 7.81
CA GLN A 82 -11.37 11.78 8.06
C GLN A 82 -11.55 12.87 6.98
N GLY A 83 -11.13 12.58 5.74
CA GLY A 83 -11.17 13.55 4.64
C GLY A 83 -10.21 14.73 4.78
N GLN A 84 -9.29 14.72 5.76
CA GLN A 84 -8.40 15.85 6.05
C GLN A 84 -7.16 15.91 5.14
N ILE A 85 -6.93 14.88 4.32
CA ILE A 85 -5.79 14.84 3.40
C ILE A 85 -6.28 15.23 2.01
N LEU A 86 -5.79 16.36 1.50
CA LEU A 86 -6.18 16.90 0.19
C LEU A 86 -5.94 15.87 -0.92
N GLY A 87 -6.97 15.62 -1.71
CA GLY A 87 -6.93 14.67 -2.83
C GLY A 87 -6.93 13.19 -2.41
N PHE A 88 -7.20 12.88 -1.12
CA PHE A 88 -7.24 11.54 -0.58
C PHE A 88 -8.59 11.26 0.07
N THR A 89 -9.64 11.21 -0.76
CA THR A 89 -11.01 11.00 -0.32
C THR A 89 -11.31 9.52 -0.06
N ASP A 90 -12.39 9.24 0.67
CA ASP A 90 -12.84 7.85 0.95
C ASP A 90 -13.03 7.04 -0.35
N GLY A 91 -13.57 7.66 -1.40
CA GLY A 91 -13.72 7.02 -2.71
C GLY A 91 -12.38 6.66 -3.35
N ILE A 92 -11.39 7.54 -3.26
CA ILE A 92 -10.03 7.30 -3.76
C ILE A 92 -9.34 6.18 -2.94
N ILE A 93 -9.50 6.20 -1.62
CA ILE A 93 -8.98 5.14 -0.74
C ILE A 93 -9.59 3.80 -1.13
N THR A 94 -10.91 3.72 -1.22
CA THR A 94 -11.62 2.49 -1.59
C THR A 94 -11.14 1.97 -2.95
N GLN A 95 -11.11 2.82 -3.97
CA GLN A 95 -10.66 2.45 -5.31
C GLN A 95 -9.19 2.00 -5.32
N TYR A 96 -8.33 2.63 -4.53
CA TYR A 96 -6.93 2.23 -4.42
C TYR A 96 -6.77 0.84 -3.80
N ILE A 97 -7.51 0.53 -2.74
CA ILE A 97 -7.46 -0.80 -2.11
C ILE A 97 -8.06 -1.87 -3.03
N GLN A 98 -9.14 -1.56 -3.75
CA GLN A 98 -9.70 -2.44 -4.79
C GLN A 98 -8.68 -2.72 -5.91
N TYR A 99 -7.98 -1.69 -6.40
CA TYR A 99 -6.93 -1.85 -7.39
C TYR A 99 -5.80 -2.76 -6.89
N LEU A 100 -5.37 -2.60 -5.65
CA LEU A 100 -4.36 -3.48 -5.06
C LEU A 100 -4.86 -4.92 -4.90
N ALA A 101 -6.13 -5.12 -4.54
CA ALA A 101 -6.74 -6.44 -4.46
C ALA A 101 -6.71 -7.14 -5.84
N ASP A 102 -7.08 -6.44 -6.89
CA ASP A 102 -7.03 -6.94 -8.27
C ASP A 102 -5.61 -7.37 -8.67
N LYS A 103 -4.60 -6.53 -8.39
CA LYS A 103 -3.19 -6.88 -8.64
C LYS A 103 -2.74 -8.12 -7.86
N ARG A 104 -3.23 -8.32 -6.64
CA ARG A 104 -2.86 -9.49 -5.82
C ARG A 104 -3.54 -10.76 -6.31
N LEU A 105 -4.81 -10.68 -6.69
CA LEU A 105 -5.53 -11.80 -7.30
C LEU A 105 -4.86 -12.24 -8.61
N ASP A 106 -4.56 -11.29 -9.49
CA ASP A 106 -3.88 -11.56 -10.76
C ASP A 106 -2.51 -12.22 -10.55
N ALA A 107 -1.71 -11.73 -9.60
CA ALA A 107 -0.39 -12.26 -9.30
C ALA A 107 -0.38 -13.72 -8.82
N VAL A 108 -1.51 -14.23 -8.31
CA VAL A 108 -1.67 -15.63 -7.89
C VAL A 108 -2.60 -16.43 -8.81
N GLY A 109 -2.88 -15.92 -10.01
CA GLY A 109 -3.57 -16.61 -11.09
C GLY A 109 -5.09 -16.61 -11.01
N TYR A 110 -5.69 -15.66 -10.29
CA TYR A 110 -7.13 -15.41 -10.30
C TYR A 110 -7.46 -14.16 -11.10
N LYS A 111 -8.63 -14.11 -11.72
CA LYS A 111 -9.08 -12.90 -12.42
C LYS A 111 -9.33 -11.75 -11.43
N PRO A 112 -9.10 -10.51 -11.85
CA PRO A 112 -9.50 -9.34 -11.08
C PRO A 112 -10.98 -9.36 -10.67
N GLU A 113 -11.28 -8.83 -9.49
CA GLU A 113 -12.66 -8.77 -8.94
C GLU A 113 -13.35 -7.45 -9.29
N TYR A 114 -12.64 -6.33 -9.14
CA TYR A 114 -13.19 -4.98 -9.22
C TYR A 114 -12.97 -4.31 -10.57
N ASN A 115 -11.92 -4.67 -11.29
CA ASN A 115 -11.53 -4.12 -12.59
C ASN A 115 -11.41 -2.58 -12.59
N VAL A 116 -10.87 -2.03 -11.51
CA VAL A 116 -10.71 -0.58 -11.34
C VAL A 116 -9.34 -0.10 -11.80
N LYS A 117 -9.28 1.14 -12.29
CA LYS A 117 -8.00 1.80 -12.63
C LYS A 117 -7.32 2.32 -11.37
N HIS A 118 -6.00 2.42 -11.43
CA HIS A 118 -5.21 3.02 -10.35
C HIS A 118 -5.59 4.49 -10.14
N PRO A 119 -6.18 4.88 -8.99
CA PRO A 119 -6.68 6.25 -8.80
C PRO A 119 -5.57 7.25 -8.46
N ILE A 120 -4.44 6.78 -7.95
CA ILE A 120 -3.32 7.59 -7.46
C ILE A 120 -1.96 7.06 -7.96
N PRO A 121 -1.68 7.05 -9.29
CA PRO A 121 -0.46 6.44 -9.84
C PRO A 121 0.85 7.05 -9.32
N TRP A 122 0.80 8.28 -8.82
CA TRP A 122 1.95 8.95 -8.22
C TRP A 122 2.50 8.22 -6.97
N VAL A 123 1.65 7.41 -6.29
CA VAL A 123 2.07 6.61 -5.12
C VAL A 123 3.14 5.60 -5.51
N ASP A 124 3.01 4.95 -6.67
CA ASP A 124 4.00 3.97 -7.14
C ASP A 124 5.35 4.64 -7.38
N GLY A 125 5.37 5.81 -8.03
CA GLY A 125 6.59 6.59 -8.22
C GLY A 125 7.19 7.11 -6.91
N TYR A 126 6.34 7.45 -5.95
CA TYR A 126 6.79 7.90 -4.63
C TYR A 126 7.33 6.76 -3.77
N ALA A 127 6.77 5.56 -3.90
CA ALA A 127 7.20 4.37 -3.20
C ALA A 127 8.47 3.75 -3.82
N SER A 128 8.63 3.84 -5.15
CA SER A 128 9.77 3.31 -5.88
C SER A 128 10.98 4.24 -5.78
N PHE A 129 11.71 4.15 -4.69
CA PHE A 129 13.03 4.79 -4.58
C PHE A 129 14.09 3.89 -5.21
N ASN A 130 14.27 4.00 -6.51
CA ASN A 130 15.16 3.10 -7.25
C ASN A 130 16.64 3.45 -7.20
N ASP A 131 17.06 4.54 -6.55
CA ASP A 131 18.43 5.05 -6.76
C ASP A 131 19.29 5.34 -5.54
N GLN A 132 18.87 5.02 -4.34
CA GLN A 132 19.81 5.07 -3.22
C GLN A 132 19.80 3.74 -2.46
N ARG A 133 20.84 2.93 -2.69
CA ARG A 133 21.22 1.78 -1.88
C ARG A 133 21.71 2.24 -0.48
N THR A 134 21.00 3.14 0.14
CA THR A 134 21.26 3.59 1.50
C THR A 134 20.40 2.77 2.43
N ASN A 135 21.03 2.03 3.31
CA ASN A 135 20.39 1.41 4.45
C ASN A 135 19.78 2.51 5.34
N PHE A 136 18.72 2.15 6.07
CA PHE A 136 18.08 3.06 7.05
C PHE A 136 19.10 3.78 7.97
N PHE A 137 20.21 3.11 8.32
CA PHE A 137 21.28 3.65 9.16
C PHE A 137 22.30 4.50 8.42
N GLU A 138 22.32 4.47 7.07
CA GLU A 138 23.28 5.20 6.23
C GLU A 138 22.63 6.43 5.56
N GLY A 139 21.29 6.50 5.57
CA GLY A 139 20.54 7.61 5.00
C GLY A 139 20.60 8.85 5.88
N ASN A 140 21.40 9.84 5.51
CA ASN A 140 21.24 11.19 6.06
C ASN A 140 19.85 11.72 5.64
N VAL A 141 19.06 12.19 6.59
CA VAL A 141 17.79 12.89 6.34
C VAL A 141 18.12 14.24 5.67
N VAL A 142 18.21 14.25 4.35
CA VAL A 142 18.67 15.40 3.55
C VAL A 142 17.64 16.54 3.55
N ASN A 143 16.40 16.30 4.00
CA ASN A 143 15.32 17.28 3.99
C ASN A 143 14.65 17.43 5.36
N TYR A 144 15.46 17.76 6.38
CA TYR A 144 14.92 18.22 7.65
C TYR A 144 14.61 19.71 7.52
N SER A 145 13.41 20.07 7.11
CA SER A 145 12.92 21.43 7.36
C SER A 145 12.61 21.52 8.87
N LYS A 146 13.40 22.29 9.59
CA LYS A 146 13.02 22.72 10.94
C LYS A 146 11.70 23.48 10.81
N GLY A 147 10.59 22.84 11.18
CA GLY A 147 9.38 23.60 11.51
C GLY A 147 9.75 24.51 12.67
N SER A 148 9.72 25.82 12.48
CA SER A 148 9.75 26.74 13.59
C SER A 148 8.45 26.54 14.36
N ILE A 149 8.54 25.85 15.48
CA ILE A 149 7.47 25.91 16.48
C ILE A 149 7.69 27.27 17.13
N ASP A 150 6.81 28.21 16.84
CA ASP A 150 6.74 29.47 17.55
C ASP A 150 6.05 29.19 18.89
N PHE A 151 6.78 29.34 19.99
CA PHE A 151 6.27 29.08 21.33
C PHE A 151 5.49 30.29 21.91
N ASP A 152 5.33 31.35 21.14
CA ASP A 152 4.60 32.57 21.58
C ASP A 152 3.06 32.44 21.36
N ASP A 153 2.56 31.33 20.83
CA ASP A 153 1.13 31.05 20.61
C ASP A 153 0.48 30.15 21.71
N PHE A 154 1.12 30.04 22.90
CA PHE A 154 0.53 29.33 24.04
C PHE A 154 0.25 30.25 25.22
#